data_afcab5dcc552e44195efa4eb9c172f2a
#
_entry.id   afcab5dcc552e44195efa4eb9c172f2a
#
_cell.length_a   1.000
_cell.length_b   1.000
_cell.length_c   1.000
_cell.angle_alpha   90.00
_cell.angle_beta   90.00
_cell.angle_gamma   90.00
#
_symmetry.space_group_name_H-M   'P 1'
#
loop_
_entity.id
_entity.type
_entity.pdbx_description
1 polymer ?
#
loop_
_entity_poly.entity_id
_entity_poly.type
_entity_poly.pdbx_seq_one_letter_code
_entity_poly.pdbx_strand_id
1 'polypeptide(L)'
;MNIIGSPACSQGFSNNQCISHHKTLKRVIDELSLASEELAKLFENEFIGMVLFGSWARSEAREDSDIDVLVVLKSLGGMKIRSKIYKVIAKYVRRPITLIDMRLSELLREGLELTPLLINIVADAIVIYDRDNIIKSFIDKGRKLIKKAKLVRYKTPNGKYGWKREDMKPIEPVEL
;
A
#
# COMPACT_ATOMS: atom_id res chain seq x y z
N MET A 1 -20.90 19.00 -11.04
CA MET A 1 -19.88 18.65 -10.05
C MET A 1 -20.41 17.47 -9.23
N ASN A 2 -20.11 16.25 -9.65
CA ASN A 2 -20.55 15.04 -8.94
C ASN A 2 -19.47 14.60 -7.99
N ILE A 3 -19.74 14.72 -6.70
CA ILE A 3 -18.91 14.19 -5.63
C ILE A 3 -19.17 12.68 -5.60
N ILE A 4 -18.21 11.89 -6.07
CA ILE A 4 -18.25 10.43 -5.96
C ILE A 4 -18.03 10.08 -4.49
N GLY A 5 -19.11 9.60 -3.84
CA GLY A 5 -19.09 9.16 -2.46
C GLY A 5 -18.14 7.99 -2.25
N SER A 6 -17.26 8.13 -1.27
CA SER A 6 -16.32 7.09 -0.82
C SER A 6 -17.08 5.93 -0.17
N PRO A 7 -16.83 4.65 -0.53
CA PRO A 7 -17.60 3.50 -0.03
C PRO A 7 -17.28 3.05 1.40
N ALA A 8 -16.51 3.81 2.18
CA ALA A 8 -15.98 3.37 3.48
C ALA A 8 -16.88 3.68 4.70
N CYS A 9 -18.04 4.34 4.52
CA CYS A 9 -18.86 4.82 5.65
C CYS A 9 -20.07 3.92 6.03
N SER A 10 -20.17 2.70 5.50
CA SER A 10 -21.35 1.85 5.68
C SER A 10 -21.31 0.85 6.84
N GLN A 11 -20.30 0.89 7.70
CA GLN A 11 -20.25 0.00 8.89
C GLN A 11 -20.08 0.78 10.19
N GLY A 12 -21.22 1.19 10.79
CA GLY A 12 -21.36 1.33 12.25
C GLY A 12 -20.56 2.40 13.01
N PHE A 13 -19.88 3.34 12.35
CA PHE A 13 -19.13 4.41 13.00
C PHE A 13 -19.98 5.69 13.14
N SER A 14 -19.89 6.35 14.30
CA SER A 14 -20.49 7.68 14.46
C SER A 14 -19.81 8.70 13.53
N ASN A 15 -20.56 9.70 13.05
CA ASN A 15 -20.03 10.75 12.15
C ASN A 15 -18.75 11.42 12.67
N ASN A 16 -18.59 11.57 13.99
CA ASN A 16 -17.40 12.16 14.60
C ASN A 16 -16.16 11.27 14.49
N GLN A 17 -16.31 9.94 14.56
CA GLN A 17 -15.20 9.00 14.38
C GLN A 17 -14.74 8.94 12.91
N CYS A 18 -15.68 9.00 11.98
CA CYS A 18 -15.36 9.03 10.55
C CYS A 18 -14.55 10.29 10.17
N ILE A 19 -14.92 11.46 10.69
CA ILE A 19 -14.21 12.73 10.46
C ILE A 19 -12.81 12.72 11.09
N SER A 20 -12.63 12.14 12.29
CA SER A 20 -11.33 12.05 12.94
C SER A 20 -10.37 11.12 12.21
N HIS A 21 -10.84 9.97 11.72
CA HIS A 21 -10.04 9.02 10.93
C HIS A 21 -9.59 9.63 9.59
N HIS A 22 -10.46 10.35 8.88
CA HIS A 22 -10.08 11.03 7.64
C HIS A 22 -9.00 12.10 7.86
N LYS A 23 -9.08 12.89 8.93
CA LYS A 23 -8.05 13.87 9.28
C LYS A 23 -6.72 13.18 9.59
N THR A 24 -6.75 12.02 10.26
CA THR A 24 -5.55 11.28 10.64
C THR A 24 -4.90 10.58 9.45
N LEU A 25 -5.67 9.97 8.54
CA LEU A 25 -5.16 9.39 7.30
C LEU A 25 -4.55 10.47 6.39
N LYS A 26 -5.23 11.61 6.22
CA LYS A 26 -4.70 12.73 5.44
C LYS A 26 -3.34 13.17 5.98
N ARG A 27 -3.20 13.32 7.30
CA ARG A 27 -1.94 13.68 7.92
C ARG A 27 -0.83 12.67 7.59
N VAL A 28 -1.11 11.36 7.67
CA VAL A 28 -0.13 10.32 7.32
C VAL A 28 0.27 10.42 5.84
N ILE A 29 -0.68 10.68 4.94
CA ILE A 29 -0.39 10.88 3.51
C ILE A 29 0.50 12.12 3.32
N ASP A 30 0.20 13.23 3.99
CA ASP A 30 1.00 14.46 3.92
C ASP A 30 2.43 14.23 4.46
N GLU A 31 2.58 13.53 5.59
CA GLU A 31 3.87 13.16 6.19
C GLU A 31 4.69 12.24 5.24
N LEU A 32 4.06 11.24 4.63
CA LEU A 32 4.71 10.35 3.66
C LEU A 32 5.05 11.08 2.35
N SER A 33 4.25 12.06 1.94
CA SER A 33 4.54 12.87 0.74
C SER A 33 5.83 13.67 0.95
N LEU A 34 6.01 14.32 2.11
CA LEU A 34 7.25 15.01 2.46
C LEU A 34 8.46 14.05 2.49
N ALA A 35 8.27 12.85 3.06
CA ALA A 35 9.31 11.82 3.06
C ALA A 35 9.68 11.40 1.63
N SER A 36 8.69 11.25 0.74
CA SER A 36 8.91 10.87 -0.66
C SER A 36 9.65 11.94 -1.45
N GLU A 37 9.41 13.23 -1.17
CA GLU A 37 10.17 14.33 -1.77
C GLU A 37 11.66 14.29 -1.34
N GLU A 38 11.96 14.01 -0.07
CA GLU A 38 13.33 13.85 0.40
C GLU A 38 13.99 12.62 -0.24
N LEU A 39 13.27 11.50 -0.34
CA LEU A 39 13.77 10.29 -1.02
C LEU A 39 14.03 10.53 -2.51
N ALA A 40 13.17 11.29 -3.18
CA ALA A 40 13.35 11.64 -4.59
C ALA A 40 14.62 12.49 -4.80
N LYS A 41 14.93 13.40 -3.88
CA LYS A 41 16.18 14.17 -3.90
C LYS A 41 17.40 13.32 -3.57
N LEU A 42 17.28 12.38 -2.60
CA LEU A 42 18.39 11.56 -2.14
C LEU A 42 18.80 10.48 -3.13
N PHE A 43 17.82 9.86 -3.79
CA PHE A 43 18.00 8.74 -4.69
C PHE A 43 17.81 9.10 -6.17
N GLU A 44 17.37 10.31 -6.46
CA GLU A 44 17.19 10.83 -7.82
C GLU A 44 16.44 9.84 -8.73
N ASN A 45 17.04 9.43 -9.82
CA ASN A 45 16.47 8.51 -10.81
C ASN A 45 16.29 7.07 -10.29
N GLU A 46 16.86 6.73 -9.15
CA GLU A 46 16.69 5.42 -8.52
C GLU A 46 15.36 5.30 -7.75
N PHE A 47 14.78 6.41 -7.27
CA PHE A 47 13.50 6.37 -6.57
C PHE A 47 12.34 6.35 -7.56
N ILE A 48 11.63 5.23 -7.63
CA ILE A 48 10.53 4.98 -8.58
C ILE A 48 9.18 5.27 -7.95
N GLY A 49 8.95 4.82 -6.71
CA GLY A 49 7.66 5.04 -6.09
C GLY A 49 7.56 4.69 -4.62
N MET A 50 6.49 5.22 -4.00
CA MET A 50 6.09 4.92 -2.64
C MET A 50 4.60 4.67 -2.57
N VAL A 51 4.20 3.62 -1.85
CA VAL A 51 2.81 3.22 -1.65
C VAL A 51 2.55 3.04 -0.17
N LEU A 52 1.49 3.63 0.34
CA LEU A 52 0.89 3.30 1.64
C LEU A 52 -0.10 2.16 1.44
N PHE A 53 -0.04 1.14 2.29
CA PHE A 53 -1.00 0.02 2.27
C PHE A 53 -1.39 -0.39 3.70
N GLY A 54 -2.11 -1.50 3.86
CA GLY A 54 -2.44 -2.03 5.17
C GLY A 54 -3.57 -1.27 5.88
N SER A 55 -3.55 -1.28 7.21
CA SER A 55 -4.66 -0.77 8.04
C SER A 55 -4.89 0.73 7.86
N TRP A 56 -3.84 1.52 7.69
CA TRP A 56 -3.94 2.96 7.45
C TRP A 56 -4.62 3.27 6.12
N ALA A 57 -4.22 2.58 5.06
CA ALA A 57 -4.82 2.77 3.74
C ALA A 57 -6.31 2.36 3.70
N ARG A 58 -6.72 1.42 4.56
CA ARG A 58 -8.12 1.00 4.71
C ARG A 58 -8.93 1.85 5.69
N SER A 59 -8.33 2.85 6.33
CA SER A 59 -8.97 3.63 7.42
C SER A 59 -9.39 2.78 8.63
N GLU A 60 -8.68 1.69 8.90
CA GLU A 60 -8.92 0.75 10.00
C GLU A 60 -7.80 0.79 11.07
N ALA A 61 -6.85 1.69 10.90
CA ALA A 61 -5.71 1.81 11.79
C ALA A 61 -6.14 2.21 13.21
N ARG A 62 -5.47 1.62 14.20
CA ARG A 62 -5.52 2.01 15.61
C ARG A 62 -4.37 2.97 15.91
N GLU A 63 -4.36 3.54 17.11
CA GLU A 63 -3.29 4.46 17.54
C GLU A 63 -1.91 3.80 17.56
N ASP A 64 -1.85 2.51 17.85
CA ASP A 64 -0.65 1.67 17.91
C ASP A 64 -0.31 0.97 16.58
N SER A 65 -1.11 1.18 15.53
CA SER A 65 -0.87 0.53 14.23
C SER A 65 0.37 1.07 13.54
N ASP A 66 1.18 0.15 13.02
CA ASP A 66 2.31 0.47 12.15
C ASP A 66 1.85 1.12 10.86
N ILE A 67 2.73 1.92 10.28
CA ILE A 67 2.54 2.45 8.92
C ILE A 67 3.22 1.52 7.94
N ASP A 68 2.42 0.85 7.10
CA ASP A 68 2.89 -0.10 6.11
C ASP A 68 3.21 0.63 4.80
N VAL A 69 4.48 0.64 4.38
CA VAL A 69 4.92 1.29 3.14
C VAL A 69 5.70 0.34 2.25
N LEU A 70 5.40 0.38 0.96
CA LEU A 70 6.23 -0.18 -0.09
C LEU A 70 7.03 0.95 -0.73
N VAL A 71 8.35 0.77 -0.86
CA VAL A 71 9.24 1.64 -1.62
C VAL A 71 9.83 0.86 -2.78
N VAL A 72 9.73 1.42 -3.98
CA VAL A 72 10.29 0.83 -5.20
C VAL A 72 11.47 1.66 -5.67
N LEU A 73 12.61 0.99 -5.87
CA LEU A 73 13.82 1.55 -6.42
C LEU A 73 14.12 0.92 -7.78
N LYS A 74 14.83 1.63 -8.65
CA LYS A 74 15.19 1.14 -9.99
C LYS A 74 16.10 -0.09 -9.91
N SER A 75 17.22 0.04 -9.21
CA SER A 75 18.26 -1.01 -9.13
C SER A 75 18.87 -1.17 -7.74
N LEU A 76 18.85 -0.13 -6.91
CA LEU A 76 19.44 -0.15 -5.57
C LEU A 76 18.69 -1.08 -4.63
N GLY A 77 19.44 -1.65 -3.68
CA GLY A 77 18.88 -2.52 -2.65
C GLY A 77 19.89 -2.84 -1.55
N GLY A 78 19.46 -3.68 -0.61
CA GLY A 78 20.27 -4.14 0.50
C GLY A 78 20.15 -3.29 1.77
N MET A 79 20.67 -3.81 2.88
CA MET A 79 20.44 -3.28 4.22
C MET A 79 20.85 -1.82 4.41
N LYS A 80 21.92 -1.37 3.75
CA LYS A 80 22.38 0.04 3.83
C LYS A 80 21.37 0.98 3.18
N ILE A 81 20.83 0.61 2.03
CA ILE A 81 19.81 1.39 1.32
C ILE A 81 18.50 1.41 2.12
N ARG A 82 18.04 0.23 2.54
CA ARG A 82 16.86 0.08 3.40
C ARG A 82 16.95 0.95 4.65
N SER A 83 18.11 0.97 5.34
CA SER A 83 18.34 1.81 6.51
C SER A 83 18.25 3.31 6.20
N LYS A 84 18.75 3.74 5.02
CA LYS A 84 18.62 5.15 4.59
C LYS A 84 17.17 5.52 4.34
N ILE A 85 16.42 4.68 3.64
CA ILE A 85 14.98 4.88 3.38
C ILE A 85 14.22 4.99 4.70
N TYR A 86 14.42 4.02 5.60
CA TYR A 86 13.77 4.01 6.91
C TYR A 86 14.04 5.29 7.70
N LYS A 87 15.30 5.75 7.76
CA LYS A 87 15.71 6.97 8.46
C LYS A 87 15.01 8.21 7.89
N VAL A 88 14.87 8.31 6.57
CA VAL A 88 14.17 9.44 5.94
C VAL A 88 12.69 9.41 6.32
N ILE A 89 12.01 8.27 6.18
CA ILE A 89 10.59 8.16 6.52
C ILE A 89 10.37 8.49 8.01
N ALA A 90 11.21 7.95 8.90
CA ALA A 90 11.11 8.15 10.35
C ALA A 90 11.31 9.61 10.82
N LYS A 91 11.86 10.50 9.99
CA LYS A 91 11.93 11.94 10.29
C LYS A 91 10.54 12.59 10.29
N TYR A 92 9.66 12.14 9.39
CA TYR A 92 8.35 12.73 9.15
C TYR A 92 7.25 11.98 9.88
N VAL A 93 7.38 10.65 9.95
CA VAL A 93 6.39 9.75 10.54
C VAL A 93 6.84 9.33 11.93
N ARG A 94 6.13 9.78 12.97
CA ARG A 94 6.42 9.44 14.38
C ARG A 94 5.64 8.21 14.84
N ARG A 95 5.68 7.12 14.06
CA ARG A 95 5.00 5.86 14.33
C ARG A 95 5.88 4.70 13.90
N PRO A 96 5.67 3.50 14.41
CA PRO A 96 6.34 2.31 13.89
C PRO A 96 6.09 2.19 12.38
N ILE A 97 7.09 1.74 11.63
CA ILE A 97 7.05 1.62 10.17
C ILE A 97 7.37 0.19 9.78
N THR A 98 6.46 -0.44 9.07
CA THR A 98 6.73 -1.68 8.33
C THR A 98 7.15 -1.30 6.91
N LEU A 99 8.47 -1.37 6.63
CA LEU A 99 9.04 -1.03 5.34
C LEU A 99 9.26 -2.27 4.50
N ILE A 100 8.68 -2.28 3.30
CA ILE A 100 8.99 -3.21 2.23
C ILE A 100 9.71 -2.43 1.15
N ASP A 101 10.87 -2.90 0.72
CA ASP A 101 11.60 -2.35 -0.41
C ASP A 101 11.73 -3.39 -1.51
N MET A 102 11.49 -2.99 -2.75
CA MET A 102 11.59 -3.83 -3.94
C MET A 102 12.35 -3.10 -5.05
N ARG A 103 13.02 -3.87 -5.89
CA ARG A 103 13.56 -3.35 -7.14
C ARG A 103 12.48 -3.33 -8.21
N LEU A 104 12.60 -2.37 -9.13
CA LEU A 104 11.68 -2.28 -10.26
C LEU A 104 11.66 -3.56 -11.10
N SER A 105 12.83 -4.19 -11.29
CA SER A 105 12.93 -5.47 -11.99
C SER A 105 12.20 -6.63 -11.30
N GLU A 106 12.11 -6.61 -9.99
CA GLU A 106 11.34 -7.60 -9.22
C GLU A 106 9.84 -7.36 -9.36
N LEU A 107 9.42 -6.08 -9.35
CA LEU A 107 8.03 -5.67 -9.49
C LEU A 107 7.47 -5.94 -10.91
N LEU A 108 8.31 -5.74 -11.94
CA LEU A 108 7.94 -5.89 -13.35
C LEU A 108 8.37 -7.23 -13.96
N ARG A 109 8.78 -8.20 -13.13
CA ARG A 109 9.19 -9.51 -13.60
C ARG A 109 8.01 -10.20 -14.30
N GLU A 110 8.26 -10.74 -15.49
CA GLU A 110 7.30 -11.56 -16.20
C GLU A 110 6.92 -12.79 -15.37
N GLY A 111 5.63 -13.12 -15.31
CA GLY A 111 5.12 -14.20 -14.47
C GLY A 111 5.24 -13.92 -12.97
N LEU A 112 5.23 -12.66 -12.55
CA LEU A 112 5.22 -12.31 -11.13
C LEU A 112 3.94 -12.83 -10.48
N GLU A 113 4.09 -13.81 -9.60
CA GLU A 113 2.98 -14.34 -8.81
C GLU A 113 2.51 -13.33 -7.76
N LEU A 114 1.22 -13.09 -7.71
CA LEU A 114 0.60 -12.28 -6.66
C LEU A 114 0.54 -13.07 -5.34
N THR A 115 1.61 -13.00 -4.58
CA THR A 115 1.64 -13.53 -3.22
C THR A 115 0.58 -12.85 -2.33
N PRO A 116 0.15 -13.45 -1.20
CA PRO A 116 -0.78 -12.81 -0.28
C PRO A 116 -0.37 -11.40 0.15
N LEU A 117 0.94 -11.15 0.29
CA LEU A 117 1.48 -9.82 0.58
C LEU A 117 1.25 -8.85 -0.58
N LEU A 118 1.59 -9.25 -1.81
CA LEU A 118 1.38 -8.41 -2.99
C LEU A 118 -0.11 -8.15 -3.25
N ILE A 119 -0.97 -9.14 -3.03
CA ILE A 119 -2.43 -8.96 -3.10
C ILE A 119 -2.88 -7.88 -2.10
N ASN A 120 -2.38 -7.92 -0.85
CA ASN A 120 -2.71 -6.89 0.14
C ASN A 120 -2.22 -5.50 -0.30
N ILE A 121 -0.97 -5.40 -0.76
CA ILE A 121 -0.41 -4.14 -1.25
C ILE A 121 -1.27 -3.58 -2.38
N VAL A 122 -1.55 -4.37 -3.41
CA VAL A 122 -2.31 -3.95 -4.59
C VAL A 122 -3.75 -3.55 -4.23
N ALA A 123 -4.41 -4.34 -3.37
CA ALA A 123 -5.79 -4.10 -2.99
C ALA A 123 -5.94 -2.80 -2.18
N ASP A 124 -5.04 -2.56 -1.24
CA ASP A 124 -5.11 -1.45 -0.29
C ASP A 124 -4.39 -0.18 -0.78
N ALA A 125 -3.60 -0.26 -1.84
CA ALA A 125 -2.67 0.76 -2.28
C ALA A 125 -3.24 2.18 -2.32
N ILE A 126 -2.58 3.09 -1.60
CA ILE A 126 -2.63 4.54 -1.79
C ILE A 126 -1.26 4.95 -2.32
N VAL A 127 -1.20 5.39 -3.56
CA VAL A 127 0.05 5.83 -4.19
C VAL A 127 0.42 7.20 -3.61
N ILE A 128 1.61 7.28 -2.99
CA ILE A 128 2.15 8.52 -2.41
C ILE A 128 3.04 9.23 -3.43
N TYR A 129 3.91 8.46 -4.10
CA TYR A 129 4.79 8.96 -5.15
C TYR A 129 4.86 7.93 -6.27
N ASP A 130 4.86 8.40 -7.51
CA ASP A 130 4.93 7.54 -8.69
C ASP A 130 5.66 8.25 -9.82
N ARG A 131 6.81 7.73 -10.17
CA ARG A 131 7.57 8.19 -11.32
C ARG A 131 7.00 7.51 -12.58
N ASP A 132 6.65 8.31 -13.55
CA ASP A 132 6.20 7.87 -14.87
C ASP A 132 4.95 6.96 -14.86
N ASN A 133 4.13 7.03 -13.79
CA ASN A 133 2.92 6.20 -13.60
C ASN A 133 3.17 4.68 -13.59
N ILE A 134 4.39 4.26 -13.25
CA ILE A 134 4.78 2.84 -13.22
C ILE A 134 4.02 2.10 -12.12
N ILE A 135 4.01 2.67 -10.92
CA ILE A 135 3.36 2.07 -9.75
C ILE A 135 1.85 1.97 -9.96
N LYS A 136 1.24 3.04 -10.45
CA LYS A 136 -0.19 3.07 -10.75
C LYS A 136 -0.57 2.00 -11.78
N SER A 137 0.21 1.88 -12.84
CA SER A 137 -0.02 0.86 -13.88
C SER A 137 0.05 -0.56 -13.31
N PHE A 138 1.04 -0.83 -12.45
CA PHE A 138 1.18 -2.12 -11.75
C PHE A 138 -0.04 -2.40 -10.86
N ILE A 139 -0.45 -1.44 -10.04
CA ILE A 139 -1.60 -1.58 -9.14
C ILE A 139 -2.89 -1.82 -9.93
N ASP A 140 -3.12 -1.08 -11.01
CA ASP A 140 -4.32 -1.22 -11.84
C ASP A 140 -4.38 -2.60 -12.52
N LYS A 141 -3.24 -3.11 -13.01
CA LYS A 141 -3.15 -4.49 -13.53
C LYS A 141 -3.48 -5.52 -12.43
N GLY A 142 -2.83 -5.40 -11.28
CA GLY A 142 -3.04 -6.32 -10.17
C GLY A 142 -4.50 -6.33 -9.67
N ARG A 143 -5.14 -5.16 -9.56
CA ARG A 143 -6.57 -5.06 -9.19
C ARG A 143 -7.48 -5.75 -10.22
N LYS A 144 -7.19 -5.61 -11.51
CA LYS A 144 -7.93 -6.33 -12.57
C LYS A 144 -7.77 -7.85 -12.42
N LEU A 145 -6.56 -8.32 -12.08
CA LEU A 145 -6.30 -9.75 -11.88
C LEU A 145 -6.98 -10.29 -10.62
N ILE A 146 -6.93 -9.58 -9.50
CA ILE A 146 -7.65 -9.93 -8.27
C ILE A 146 -9.15 -10.12 -8.57
N LYS A 147 -9.73 -9.18 -9.32
CA LYS A 147 -11.13 -9.25 -9.75
C LYS A 147 -11.40 -10.44 -10.69
N LYS A 148 -10.53 -10.65 -11.69
CA LYS A 148 -10.64 -11.78 -12.64
C LYS A 148 -10.54 -13.13 -11.94
N ALA A 149 -9.65 -13.25 -10.95
CA ALA A 149 -9.49 -14.46 -10.14
C ALA A 149 -10.59 -14.63 -9.08
N LYS A 150 -11.56 -13.70 -9.02
CA LYS A 150 -12.68 -13.70 -8.04
C LYS A 150 -12.19 -13.78 -6.59
N LEU A 151 -11.06 -13.13 -6.29
CA LEU A 151 -10.53 -13.08 -4.95
C LEU A 151 -11.30 -12.06 -4.12
N VAL A 152 -11.80 -12.52 -2.98
CA VAL A 152 -12.49 -11.69 -1.99
C VAL A 152 -11.77 -11.78 -0.66
N ARG A 153 -11.66 -10.64 0.01
CA ARG A 153 -11.06 -10.57 1.35
C ARG A 153 -12.10 -11.01 2.37
N TYR A 154 -11.67 -11.77 3.37
CA TYR A 154 -12.49 -12.10 4.54
C TYR A 154 -11.75 -11.74 5.82
N LYS A 155 -12.49 -11.54 6.91
CA LYS A 155 -11.95 -11.29 8.24
C LYS A 155 -12.25 -12.49 9.13
N THR A 156 -11.24 -12.98 9.82
CA THR A 156 -11.38 -14.07 10.79
C THR A 156 -11.98 -13.54 12.10
N PRO A 157 -12.56 -14.41 12.97
CA PRO A 157 -13.11 -13.98 14.26
C PRO A 157 -12.09 -13.25 15.15
N ASN A 158 -10.80 -13.58 15.05
CA ASN A 158 -9.70 -12.92 15.78
C ASN A 158 -9.14 -11.70 15.03
N GLY A 159 -9.85 -11.19 14.03
CA GLY A 159 -9.57 -9.92 13.37
C GLY A 159 -8.51 -9.96 12.27
N LYS A 160 -7.94 -11.12 11.94
CA LYS A 160 -6.96 -11.26 10.84
C LYS A 160 -7.68 -11.27 9.48
N TYR A 161 -6.99 -10.78 8.47
CA TYR A 161 -7.47 -10.81 7.09
C TYR A 161 -6.88 -12.00 6.32
N GLY A 162 -7.68 -12.55 5.43
CA GLY A 162 -7.27 -13.56 4.47
C GLY A 162 -7.94 -13.32 3.12
N TRP A 163 -7.53 -14.12 2.14
CA TRP A 163 -8.11 -14.11 0.81
C TRP A 163 -8.70 -15.47 0.50
N LYS A 164 -9.84 -15.48 -0.16
CA LYS A 164 -10.50 -16.69 -0.69
C LYS A 164 -11.10 -16.37 -2.03
N ARG A 165 -11.39 -17.38 -2.81
CA ARG A 165 -12.22 -17.21 -4.00
C ARG A 165 -13.70 -17.12 -3.59
N GLU A 166 -14.43 -16.29 -4.31
CA GLU A 166 -15.87 -16.12 -4.11
C GLU A 166 -16.63 -17.45 -4.33
N ASP A 167 -16.16 -18.26 -5.30
CA ASP A 167 -16.72 -19.57 -5.61
C ASP A 167 -16.22 -20.71 -4.70
N MET A 168 -15.49 -20.39 -3.63
CA MET A 168 -14.93 -21.32 -2.64
C MET A 168 -13.97 -22.38 -3.18
N LYS A 169 -13.54 -22.26 -4.45
CA LYS A 169 -12.50 -23.11 -5.02
C LYS A 169 -11.11 -22.75 -4.49
N PRO A 170 -10.13 -23.64 -4.58
CA PRO A 170 -8.73 -23.31 -4.26
C PRO A 170 -8.25 -22.09 -5.03
N ILE A 171 -7.38 -21.30 -4.38
CA ILE A 171 -6.71 -20.18 -5.04
C ILE A 171 -5.62 -20.78 -5.94
N GLU A 172 -5.74 -20.57 -7.23
CA GLU A 172 -4.68 -20.87 -8.19
C GLU A 172 -3.67 -19.71 -8.22
N PRO A 173 -2.41 -19.95 -8.61
CA PRO A 173 -1.44 -18.88 -8.80
C PRO A 173 -2.00 -17.80 -9.74
N VAL A 174 -1.90 -16.55 -9.33
CA VAL A 174 -2.33 -15.37 -10.13
C VAL A 174 -1.07 -14.62 -10.53
N GLU A 175 -0.78 -14.63 -11.82
CA GLU A 175 0.42 -14.01 -12.39
C GLU A 175 0.08 -12.67 -13.08
N LEU A 176 1.01 -11.70 -12.94
CA LEU A 176 0.96 -10.36 -13.53
C LEU A 176 1.57 -10.34 -14.94
#